data_b49433309c3131662b58b4e37ca73392
#
_entry.id   b49433309c3131662b58b4e37ca73392
#
_cell.length_a   1.000
_cell.length_b   1.000
_cell.length_c   1.000
_cell.angle_alpha   90.00
_cell.angle_beta   90.00
_cell.angle_gamma   90.00
#
_symmetry.space_group_name_H-M   'P 1'
#
loop_
_entity.id
_entity.type
_entity.pdbx_description
1 polymer ?
#
loop_
_entity_poly.entity_id
_entity_poly.type
_entity_poly.pdbx_seq_one_letter_code
_entity_poly.pdbx_strand_id
1 'polypeptide(L)'
;MKIILNYRQRRYVCPHCGKQFAEEHPFVPKYHRMTSRLVAHIFEKLRSECSFTSVARKLNLSVSTIIRVFDFLTISRPKKLPRVFAIDEFKGNTGKEKYQAIITDPASKRVLDILPCRSQAELIACLKQ
;
A
#
# COMPACT_ATOMS: atom_id res chain seq x y z
N MET A 1 -23.83 1.87 -1.76
CA MET A 1 -24.55 0.74 -1.10
C MET A 1 -23.53 -0.01 -0.24
N LYS A 2 -23.81 -0.25 1.04
CA LYS A 2 -22.95 -1.02 1.95
C LYS A 2 -23.36 -2.49 1.87
N ILE A 3 -22.45 -3.38 1.50
CA ILE A 3 -22.67 -4.82 1.48
C ILE A 3 -21.91 -5.43 2.64
N ILE A 4 -22.60 -6.16 3.50
CA ILE A 4 -22.02 -6.92 4.60
C ILE A 4 -22.17 -8.40 4.26
N LEU A 5 -21.02 -9.10 4.20
CA LEU A 5 -20.99 -10.54 4.03
C LEU A 5 -20.97 -11.20 5.42
N ASN A 6 -22.05 -11.90 5.76
CA ASN A 6 -22.09 -12.72 6.97
C ASN A 6 -21.77 -14.16 6.56
N TYR A 7 -20.56 -14.62 6.91
CA TYR A 7 -20.08 -15.95 6.55
C TYR A 7 -19.72 -16.75 7.80
N ARG A 8 -20.33 -17.93 7.95
CA ARG A 8 -20.08 -18.87 9.03
C ARG A 8 -19.03 -19.88 8.58
N GLN A 9 -17.77 -19.65 8.95
CA GLN A 9 -16.67 -20.57 8.65
C GLN A 9 -16.81 -21.88 9.44
N ARG A 10 -16.73 -23.01 8.74
CA ARG A 10 -16.71 -24.34 9.38
C ARG A 10 -15.32 -24.68 9.89
N ARG A 11 -15.29 -25.37 11.02
CA ARG A 11 -14.07 -25.93 11.61
C ARG A 11 -14.20 -27.45 11.64
N TYR A 12 -13.13 -28.10 11.31
CA TYR A 12 -13.02 -29.56 11.28
C TYR A 12 -11.93 -30.03 12.23
N VAL A 13 -12.09 -31.26 12.74
CA VAL A 13 -11.10 -31.95 13.55
C VAL A 13 -10.72 -33.24 12.81
N CYS A 14 -9.44 -33.45 12.59
CA CYS A 14 -8.95 -34.71 12.01
C CYS A 14 -9.19 -35.87 12.98
N PRO A 15 -9.93 -36.92 12.61
CA PRO A 15 -10.22 -38.04 13.51
C PRO A 15 -8.98 -38.87 13.85
N HIS A 16 -7.92 -38.80 13.04
CA HIS A 16 -6.70 -39.61 13.25
C HIS A 16 -5.67 -38.90 14.14
N CYS A 17 -5.52 -37.58 14.02
CA CYS A 17 -4.47 -36.87 14.75
C CYS A 17 -4.98 -35.71 15.62
N GLY A 18 -6.28 -35.51 15.71
CA GLY A 18 -6.91 -34.43 16.51
C GLY A 18 -6.62 -33.01 16.04
N LYS A 19 -5.89 -32.82 14.94
CA LYS A 19 -5.52 -31.51 14.43
C LYS A 19 -6.76 -30.76 13.93
N GLN A 20 -6.92 -29.50 14.39
CA GLN A 20 -8.01 -28.64 13.97
C GLN A 20 -7.61 -27.83 12.72
N PHE A 21 -8.52 -27.71 11.78
CA PHE A 21 -8.37 -26.86 10.60
C PHE A 21 -9.70 -26.19 10.24
N ALA A 22 -9.62 -25.05 9.59
CA ALA A 22 -10.78 -24.32 9.15
C ALA A 22 -10.99 -24.53 7.64
N GLU A 23 -12.24 -24.42 7.21
CA GLU A 23 -12.60 -24.40 5.79
C GLU A 23 -11.88 -23.25 5.06
N GLU A 24 -11.33 -23.54 3.90
CA GLU A 24 -10.73 -22.53 3.03
C GLU A 24 -11.82 -21.90 2.15
N HIS A 25 -11.74 -20.59 1.95
CA HIS A 25 -12.65 -19.88 1.09
C HIS A 25 -11.88 -18.91 0.16
N PRO A 26 -12.30 -18.80 -1.12
CA PRO A 26 -11.49 -18.12 -2.14
C PRO A 26 -11.55 -16.58 -2.06
N PHE A 27 -12.47 -16.02 -1.27
CA PHE A 27 -12.70 -14.57 -1.25
C PHE A 27 -12.04 -13.83 -0.08
N VAL A 28 -11.56 -14.54 0.95
CA VAL A 28 -10.79 -13.96 2.06
C VAL A 28 -9.53 -14.81 2.28
N PRO A 29 -8.34 -14.26 2.15
CA PRO A 29 -7.11 -14.98 2.42
C PRO A 29 -7.03 -15.44 3.88
N LYS A 30 -6.27 -16.51 4.11
CA LYS A 30 -6.07 -17.06 5.46
C LYS A 30 -5.58 -15.97 6.43
N TYR A 31 -6.18 -15.90 7.61
CA TYR A 31 -5.93 -14.88 8.66
C TYR A 31 -6.32 -13.44 8.30
N HIS A 32 -6.98 -13.22 7.16
CA HIS A 32 -7.52 -11.91 6.81
C HIS A 32 -8.98 -11.77 7.23
N ARG A 33 -9.42 -10.51 7.42
CA ARG A 33 -10.81 -10.15 7.78
C ARG A 33 -11.50 -9.35 6.67
N MET A 34 -10.81 -9.13 5.57
CA MET A 34 -11.32 -8.39 4.42
C MET A 34 -11.17 -9.22 3.16
N THR A 35 -12.13 -9.07 2.25
CA THR A 35 -12.06 -9.70 0.94
C THR A 35 -11.00 -9.05 0.07
N SER A 36 -10.38 -9.80 -0.83
CA SER A 36 -9.41 -9.26 -1.80
C SER A 36 -10.02 -8.16 -2.67
N ARG A 37 -11.32 -8.25 -2.97
CA ARG A 37 -12.05 -7.21 -3.72
C ARG A 37 -12.15 -5.89 -2.95
N LEU A 38 -12.37 -5.94 -1.63
CA LEU A 38 -12.38 -4.73 -0.80
C LEU A 38 -11.01 -4.08 -0.75
N VAL A 39 -9.94 -4.88 -0.63
CA VAL A 39 -8.55 -4.39 -0.67
C VAL A 39 -8.27 -3.70 -2.00
N ALA A 40 -8.61 -4.31 -3.13
CA ALA A 40 -8.45 -3.70 -4.45
C ALA A 40 -9.24 -2.40 -4.59
N HIS A 41 -10.46 -2.34 -4.05
CA HIS A 41 -11.28 -1.14 -4.07
C HIS A 41 -10.72 0.00 -3.20
N ILE A 42 -10.11 -0.33 -2.05
CA ILE A 42 -9.38 0.65 -1.23
C ILE A 42 -8.25 1.27 -2.06
N PHE A 43 -7.44 0.47 -2.77
CA PHE A 43 -6.35 0.98 -3.61
C PHE A 43 -6.85 1.87 -4.75
N GLU A 44 -7.93 1.50 -5.41
CA GLU A 44 -8.56 2.33 -6.43
C GLU A 44 -8.97 3.70 -5.86
N LYS A 45 -9.60 3.71 -4.69
CA LYS A 45 -10.00 4.95 -4.02
C LYS A 45 -8.80 5.79 -3.56
N LEU A 46 -7.74 5.18 -3.05
CA LEU A 46 -6.52 5.88 -2.67
C LEU A 46 -5.83 6.58 -3.85
N ARG A 47 -5.99 6.09 -5.07
CA ARG A 47 -5.47 6.75 -6.28
C ARG A 47 -6.24 7.99 -6.68
N SER A 48 -7.51 8.08 -6.32
CA SER A 48 -8.40 9.18 -6.69
C SER A 48 -8.67 10.18 -5.56
N GLU A 49 -8.32 9.85 -4.32
CA GLU A 49 -8.61 10.65 -3.13
C GLU A 49 -7.35 11.28 -2.54
N CYS A 50 -7.51 12.46 -1.96
CA CYS A 50 -6.38 13.23 -1.41
C CYS A 50 -5.96 12.78 0.00
N SER A 51 -6.74 11.95 0.71
CA SER A 51 -6.42 11.57 2.09
C SER A 51 -7.01 10.23 2.51
N PHE A 52 -6.32 9.55 3.42
CA PHE A 52 -6.80 8.31 4.06
C PHE A 52 -8.15 8.51 4.78
N THR A 53 -8.36 9.68 5.37
CA THR A 53 -9.61 10.02 6.08
C THR A 53 -10.78 10.10 5.10
N SER A 54 -10.59 10.67 3.90
CA SER A 54 -11.62 10.71 2.87
C SER A 54 -12.02 9.31 2.41
N VAL A 55 -11.03 8.45 2.13
CA VAL A 55 -11.27 7.05 1.75
C VAL A 55 -11.99 6.28 2.86
N ALA A 56 -11.53 6.43 4.10
CA ALA A 56 -12.13 5.77 5.27
C ALA A 56 -13.61 6.13 5.42
N ARG A 57 -13.95 7.41 5.29
CA ARG A 57 -15.33 7.90 5.36
C ARG A 57 -16.20 7.33 4.24
N LYS A 58 -15.71 7.35 2.99
CA LYS A 58 -16.47 6.85 1.83
C LYS A 58 -16.72 5.34 1.90
N LEU A 59 -15.76 4.59 2.40
CA LEU A 59 -15.88 3.13 2.53
C LEU A 59 -16.47 2.69 3.87
N ASN A 60 -16.71 3.63 4.79
CA ASN A 60 -17.17 3.36 6.15
C ASN A 60 -16.24 2.36 6.89
N LEU A 61 -14.94 2.63 6.81
CA LEU A 61 -13.86 1.90 7.46
C LEU A 61 -13.11 2.84 8.42
N SER A 62 -12.33 2.27 9.33
CA SER A 62 -11.41 3.08 10.16
C SER A 62 -10.21 3.55 9.34
N VAL A 63 -9.68 4.73 9.67
CA VAL A 63 -8.46 5.29 9.04
C VAL A 63 -7.28 4.33 9.23
N SER A 64 -7.15 3.73 10.42
CA SER A 64 -6.09 2.74 10.71
C SER A 64 -6.18 1.50 9.82
N THR A 65 -7.38 1.09 9.41
CA THR A 65 -7.57 0.01 8.45
C THR A 65 -7.05 0.41 7.06
N ILE A 66 -7.34 1.62 6.61
CA ILE A 66 -6.86 2.13 5.31
C ILE A 66 -5.34 2.23 5.30
N ILE A 67 -4.73 2.79 6.35
CA ILE A 67 -3.27 2.89 6.49
C ILE A 67 -2.64 1.49 6.44
N ARG A 68 -3.14 0.55 7.23
CA ARG A 68 -2.62 -0.82 7.24
C ARG A 68 -2.71 -1.52 5.88
N VAL A 69 -3.78 -1.27 5.11
CA VAL A 69 -3.90 -1.79 3.74
C VAL A 69 -2.90 -1.10 2.82
N PHE A 70 -2.70 0.20 2.98
CA PHE A 70 -1.71 0.96 2.21
C PHE A 70 -0.28 0.47 2.45
N ASP A 71 0.07 0.11 3.70
CA ASP A 71 1.41 -0.38 4.08
C ASP A 71 1.76 -1.73 3.40
N PHE A 72 0.76 -2.48 2.92
CA PHE A 72 1.00 -3.67 2.09
C PHE A 72 1.32 -3.35 0.62
N LEU A 73 1.21 -2.10 0.20
CA LEU A 73 1.61 -1.69 -1.14
C LEU A 73 3.13 -1.70 -1.26
N THR A 74 3.66 -2.66 -1.98
CA THR A 74 5.05 -2.63 -2.41
C THR A 74 5.12 -1.79 -3.68
N ILE A 75 5.65 -0.59 -3.58
CA ILE A 75 5.97 0.24 -4.75
C ILE A 75 7.32 -0.26 -5.28
N SER A 76 7.29 -0.93 -6.42
CA SER A 76 8.53 -1.34 -7.07
C SER A 76 9.19 -0.12 -7.75
N ARG A 77 10.44 0.14 -7.39
CA ARG A 77 11.26 1.13 -8.09
C ARG A 77 11.50 0.69 -9.54
N PRO A 78 11.56 1.60 -10.49
CA PRO A 78 11.89 1.25 -11.86
C PRO A 78 13.32 0.69 -11.93
N LYS A 79 13.50 -0.44 -12.59
CA LYS A 79 14.81 -1.09 -12.75
C LYS A 79 15.81 -0.26 -13.58
N LYS A 80 15.30 0.70 -14.35
CA LYS A 80 16.12 1.62 -15.18
C LYS A 80 15.52 3.01 -15.08
N LEU A 81 16.38 3.99 -14.86
CA LEU A 81 15.98 5.38 -14.89
C LEU A 81 15.71 5.80 -16.35
N PRO A 82 14.73 6.69 -16.59
CA PRO A 82 14.50 7.28 -17.90
C PRO A 82 15.68 8.17 -18.29
N ARG A 83 15.82 8.45 -19.59
CA ARG A 83 16.89 9.30 -20.14
C ARG A 83 16.87 10.73 -19.57
N VAL A 84 15.69 11.20 -19.21
CA VAL A 84 15.48 12.52 -18.59
C VAL A 84 14.65 12.32 -17.34
N PHE A 85 15.10 12.82 -16.23
CA PHE A 85 14.36 12.85 -14.97
C PHE A 85 14.59 14.19 -14.28
N ALA A 86 13.67 14.59 -13.42
CA ALA A 86 13.75 15.79 -12.61
C ALA A 86 13.88 15.40 -11.13
N ILE A 87 14.66 16.17 -10.40
CA ILE A 87 14.78 16.08 -8.95
C ILE A 87 14.29 17.39 -8.37
N ASP A 88 13.42 17.31 -7.36
CA ASP A 88 12.92 18.45 -6.63
C ASP A 88 12.93 18.17 -5.12
N GLU A 89 12.92 19.20 -4.31
CA GLU A 89 12.87 19.11 -2.86
C GLU A 89 11.51 19.56 -2.34
N PHE A 90 10.98 18.81 -1.39
CA PHE A 90 9.77 19.23 -0.70
C PHE A 90 9.91 19.07 0.80
N LYS A 91 9.14 19.86 1.55
CA LYS A 91 9.09 19.76 3.00
C LYS A 91 8.22 18.57 3.39
N GLY A 92 8.87 17.50 3.82
CA GLY A 92 8.20 16.31 4.37
C GLY A 92 8.01 16.42 5.87
N ASN A 93 7.13 15.58 6.40
CA ASN A 93 6.85 15.52 7.84
C ASN A 93 7.22 14.14 8.43
N THR A 94 8.11 13.42 7.75
CA THR A 94 8.51 12.06 8.10
C THR A 94 9.98 12.02 8.55
N GLY A 95 10.21 11.55 9.78
CA GLY A 95 11.56 11.31 10.28
C GLY A 95 12.27 12.55 10.81
N LYS A 96 13.61 12.49 10.85
CA LYS A 96 14.50 13.53 11.40
C LYS A 96 14.77 14.67 10.41
N GLU A 97 14.61 14.40 9.12
CA GLU A 97 14.95 15.34 8.06
C GLU A 97 13.73 16.19 7.65
N LYS A 98 13.94 17.51 7.64
CA LYS A 98 12.89 18.48 7.29
C LYS A 98 12.54 18.48 5.80
N TYR A 99 13.52 18.16 4.94
CA TYR A 99 13.37 18.15 3.48
C TYR A 99 13.68 16.77 2.92
N GLN A 100 12.84 16.37 1.98
CA GLN A 100 12.92 15.13 1.24
C GLN A 100 13.13 15.43 -0.23
N ALA A 101 13.75 14.51 -0.98
CA ALA A 101 13.90 14.65 -2.42
C ALA A 101 12.92 13.75 -3.15
N ILE A 102 12.31 14.27 -4.21
CA ILE A 102 11.43 13.54 -5.12
C ILE A 102 12.10 13.42 -6.48
N ILE A 103 12.08 12.23 -7.04
CA ILE A 103 12.58 11.95 -8.39
C ILE A 103 11.38 11.67 -9.28
N THR A 104 11.25 12.41 -10.37
CA THR A 104 10.12 12.33 -11.29
C THR A 104 10.57 12.12 -12.72
N ASP A 105 9.72 11.48 -13.51
CA ASP A 105 9.82 11.43 -14.96
C ASP A 105 8.87 12.49 -15.57
N PRO A 106 9.39 13.59 -16.11
CA PRO A 106 8.56 14.64 -16.69
C PRO A 106 7.78 14.19 -17.92
N ALA A 107 8.32 13.24 -18.69
CA ALA A 107 7.68 12.76 -19.91
C ALA A 107 6.44 11.91 -19.63
N SER A 108 6.54 10.98 -18.67
CA SER A 108 5.41 10.13 -18.27
C SER A 108 4.56 10.73 -17.14
N LYS A 109 4.96 11.87 -16.57
CA LYS A 109 4.34 12.52 -15.40
C LYS A 109 4.21 11.57 -14.19
N ARG A 110 5.23 10.76 -13.94
CA ARG A 110 5.24 9.75 -12.86
C ARG A 110 6.30 10.09 -11.83
N VAL A 111 5.97 9.82 -10.57
CA VAL A 111 6.97 9.79 -9.50
C VAL A 111 7.72 8.47 -9.62
N LEU A 112 9.05 8.54 -9.66
CA LEU A 112 9.94 7.39 -9.74
C LEU A 112 10.35 6.93 -8.35
N ASP A 113 10.72 7.88 -7.48
CA ASP A 113 11.09 7.59 -6.10
C ASP A 113 10.94 8.84 -5.21
N ILE A 114 10.87 8.60 -3.90
CA ILE A 114 10.91 9.63 -2.87
C ILE A 114 11.98 9.21 -1.86
N LEU A 115 13.02 10.03 -1.73
CA LEU A 115 14.13 9.79 -0.82
C LEU A 115 13.87 10.43 0.55
N PRO A 116 14.25 9.78 1.65
CA PRO A 116 14.00 10.26 3.01
C PRO A 116 14.74 11.55 3.34
N CYS A 117 15.81 11.86 2.63
CA CYS A 117 16.56 13.09 2.75
C CYS A 117 17.09 13.57 1.40
N ARG A 118 17.63 14.80 1.39
CA ARG A 118 18.24 15.43 0.20
C ARG A 118 19.75 15.28 0.13
N SER A 119 20.33 14.36 0.90
CA SER A 119 21.79 14.22 0.94
C SER A 119 22.32 13.73 -0.40
N GLN A 120 23.46 14.29 -0.80
CA GLN A 120 24.14 13.88 -2.04
C GLN A 120 24.47 12.39 -2.04
N ALA A 121 24.82 11.82 -0.89
CA ALA A 121 25.14 10.41 -0.76
C ALA A 121 23.93 9.51 -1.10
N GLU A 122 22.73 9.84 -0.61
CA GLU A 122 21.51 9.09 -0.93
C GLU A 122 21.08 9.24 -2.39
N LEU A 123 21.20 10.46 -2.94
CA LEU A 123 20.94 10.69 -4.34
C LEU A 123 21.86 9.85 -5.23
N ILE A 124 23.16 9.84 -4.94
CA ILE A 124 24.13 9.02 -5.69
C ILE A 124 23.82 7.53 -5.55
N ALA A 125 23.48 7.05 -4.36
CA ALA A 125 23.12 5.65 -4.13
C ALA A 125 21.86 5.25 -4.92
N CYS A 126 20.86 6.12 -4.99
CA CYS A 126 19.66 5.88 -5.79
C CYS A 126 19.93 5.87 -7.30
N LEU A 127 20.79 6.78 -7.79
CA LEU A 127 21.09 6.91 -9.22
C LEU A 127 22.06 5.83 -9.76
N LYS A 128 22.79 5.12 -8.91
CA LYS A 128 23.72 4.04 -9.28
C LYS A 128 23.06 2.65 -9.36
N GLN A 129 21.80 2.51 -9.00
CA GLN A 129 21.02 1.27 -9.11
C GLN A 129 20.47 1.10 -10.53
#